data_35883a0b779425f5128ae7d4f62d6f38
#
_entry.id   35883a0b779425f5128ae7d4f62d6f38
#
_cell.length_a   1.000
_cell.length_b   1.000
_cell.length_c   1.000
_cell.angle_alpha   90.00
_cell.angle_beta   90.00
_cell.angle_gamma   90.00
#
_symmetry.space_group_name_H-M   'P 1'
#
loop_
_entity.id
_entity.type
_entity.pdbx_description
1 polymer ?
#
loop_
_entity_poly.entity_id
_entity_poly.type
_entity_poly.pdbx_seq_one_letter_code
_entity_poly.pdbx_strand_id
1 'polypeptide(L)'
;MKTYYQNGTVSEVEYVLDNESAFAIQYDRSGEYDIIFYPGDNVIREIDSELVRLYDRFVNLYFSDLSVYYQENEQLPIGLAQGGHDSNIDISKEQFLELAREYETKTPDIYRHIYVGDCQYLVSTVQNLLQSAEYCFVQYYMQIAGVKFRHWRLGDHIACMSNEAFNTTFFVETFFTKLASILDLMVKIIYEMENPVSSFPSLAKLKSSDKLWGARKQINLYGLKDTIFEECDLLNMVYSIRNEAVHNGTWEFRPKVFLAAADNVTVERYMLFPDFENGHLATAKNRRHFFSEGIKVNDVLVPIHNEFYQRLLATLQYINRVKI
;
A
#
# COMPACT_ATOMS: atom_id res chain seq x y z
N MET A 1 16.80 -17.88 14.44
CA MET A 1 15.55 -17.15 14.19
C MET A 1 15.57 -15.86 15.00
N LYS A 2 15.14 -14.75 14.41
CA LYS A 2 15.00 -13.47 15.13
C LYS A 2 13.53 -13.09 15.20
N THR A 3 13.07 -12.70 16.39
CA THR A 3 11.70 -12.25 16.63
C THR A 3 11.73 -10.79 16.97
N TYR A 4 10.97 -9.99 16.24
CA TYR A 4 10.83 -8.55 16.41
C TYR A 4 9.52 -8.23 17.11
N TYR A 5 9.57 -7.27 18.06
CA TYR A 5 8.43 -6.90 18.89
C TYR A 5 8.00 -5.46 18.67
N GLN A 6 6.73 -5.17 18.94
CA GLN A 6 6.14 -3.85 18.79
C GLN A 6 6.88 -2.77 19.59
N ASN A 7 7.44 -3.10 20.75
CA ASN A 7 8.26 -2.18 21.54
C ASN A 7 9.64 -1.87 20.95
N GLY A 8 9.92 -2.29 19.72
CA GLY A 8 11.20 -2.06 19.04
C GLY A 8 12.35 -2.89 19.59
N THR A 9 12.10 -3.97 20.31
CA THR A 9 13.13 -4.92 20.74
C THR A 9 13.20 -6.14 19.80
N VAL A 10 14.30 -6.89 19.88
CA VAL A 10 14.52 -8.11 19.12
C VAL A 10 15.06 -9.18 20.06
N SER A 11 14.59 -10.41 19.93
CA SER A 11 15.18 -11.59 20.58
C SER A 11 15.65 -12.61 19.57
N GLU A 12 16.73 -13.33 19.93
CA GLU A 12 17.20 -14.48 19.17
C GLU A 12 16.82 -15.76 19.95
N VAL A 13 15.86 -16.53 19.40
CA VAL A 13 15.37 -17.77 20.02
C VAL A 13 15.32 -18.89 18.99
N GLU A 14 15.55 -20.13 19.43
CA GLU A 14 15.46 -21.29 18.53
C GLU A 14 14.02 -21.61 18.13
N TYR A 15 13.05 -21.33 19.00
CA TYR A 15 11.62 -21.52 18.74
C TYR A 15 10.79 -20.40 19.35
N VAL A 16 9.82 -19.87 18.59
CA VAL A 16 8.75 -19.02 19.12
C VAL A 16 7.53 -19.89 19.36
N LEU A 17 7.23 -20.14 20.60
CA LEU A 17 5.93 -20.64 21.01
C LEU A 17 5.04 -19.41 21.26
N ASP A 18 3.96 -19.29 20.50
CA ASP A 18 2.80 -18.40 20.70
C ASP A 18 3.11 -17.11 21.49
N ASN A 19 3.70 -16.13 20.83
CA ASN A 19 3.97 -14.86 21.45
C ASN A 19 3.08 -13.81 20.83
N GLU A 20 1.94 -13.50 21.46
CA GLU A 20 0.95 -12.51 21.03
C GLU A 20 1.56 -11.12 20.76
N SER A 21 2.74 -10.84 21.30
CA SER A 21 3.48 -9.60 21.08
C SER A 21 4.54 -9.66 19.97
N ALA A 22 4.74 -10.81 19.34
CA ALA A 22 5.69 -10.97 18.26
C ALA A 22 5.12 -10.33 16.98
N PHE A 23 5.90 -9.45 16.38
CA PHE A 23 5.49 -8.65 15.24
C PHE A 23 5.96 -9.22 13.90
N ALA A 24 7.22 -9.63 13.85
CA ALA A 24 7.80 -10.28 12.69
C ALA A 24 8.78 -11.35 13.14
N ILE A 25 8.81 -12.46 12.40
CA ILE A 25 9.74 -13.55 12.61
C ILE A 25 10.59 -13.69 11.36
N GLN A 26 11.89 -13.61 11.53
CA GLN A 26 12.86 -13.81 10.47
C GLN A 26 13.50 -15.17 10.62
N TYR A 27 13.35 -16.03 9.61
CA TYR A 27 14.03 -17.30 9.50
C TYR A 27 15.27 -17.14 8.61
N ASP A 28 16.38 -17.72 9.06
CA ASP A 28 17.56 -17.90 8.23
C ASP A 28 17.50 -19.30 7.61
N ARG A 29 17.24 -19.39 6.33
CA ARG A 29 17.37 -20.60 5.54
C ARG A 29 18.49 -20.41 4.54
N SER A 30 19.64 -21.03 4.80
CA SER A 30 20.78 -21.09 3.86
C SER A 30 21.36 -19.74 3.42
N GLY A 31 21.35 -18.72 4.30
CA GLY A 31 21.87 -17.38 4.01
C GLY A 31 20.86 -16.43 3.34
N GLU A 32 19.64 -16.90 3.04
CA GLU A 32 18.51 -16.09 2.62
C GLU A 32 17.53 -15.96 3.79
N TYR A 33 17.00 -14.76 4.00
CA TYR A 33 16.07 -14.46 5.08
C TYR A 33 14.65 -14.44 4.56
N ASP A 34 13.84 -15.43 4.98
CA ASP A 34 12.39 -15.36 4.81
C ASP A 34 11.78 -14.55 5.96
N ILE A 35 11.00 -13.55 5.64
CA ILE A 35 10.26 -12.77 6.61
C ILE A 35 8.84 -13.30 6.68
N ILE A 36 8.44 -13.80 7.85
CA ILE A 36 7.07 -14.23 8.10
C ILE A 36 6.38 -13.17 8.96
N PHE A 37 5.23 -12.72 8.51
CA PHE A 37 4.46 -11.67 9.13
C PHE A 37 3.49 -12.20 10.18
N TYR A 38 3.26 -11.42 11.22
CA TYR A 38 2.25 -11.62 12.26
C TYR A 38 1.73 -10.29 12.79
N PRO A 39 0.50 -10.23 13.26
CA PRO A 39 -0.72 -10.94 12.93
C PRO A 39 -1.52 -10.13 11.89
N GLY A 40 -1.97 -10.73 10.82
CA GLY A 40 -2.73 -10.06 9.76
C GLY A 40 -2.92 -10.93 8.51
N ASP A 41 -2.25 -12.07 8.48
CA ASP A 41 -2.23 -12.99 7.35
C ASP A 41 -3.62 -13.31 6.76
N ASN A 42 -4.65 -13.47 7.61
CA ASN A 42 -5.98 -13.81 7.15
C ASN A 42 -6.63 -12.65 6.39
N VAL A 43 -6.53 -11.42 6.91
CA VAL A 43 -7.11 -10.23 6.26
C VAL A 43 -6.45 -9.97 4.90
N ILE A 44 -5.13 -10.09 4.82
CA ILE A 44 -4.38 -9.90 3.57
C ILE A 44 -4.80 -10.93 2.53
N ARG A 45 -4.94 -12.21 2.90
CA ARG A 45 -5.43 -13.27 1.99
C ARG A 45 -6.87 -13.03 1.54
N GLU A 46 -7.73 -12.54 2.43
CA GLU A 46 -9.09 -12.18 2.07
C GLU A 46 -9.12 -11.00 1.09
N ILE A 47 -8.31 -9.96 1.34
CA ILE A 47 -8.16 -8.83 0.43
C ILE A 47 -7.69 -9.30 -0.94
N ASP A 48 -6.66 -10.16 -1.00
CA ASP A 48 -6.14 -10.71 -2.25
C ASP A 48 -7.22 -11.50 -3.00
N SER A 49 -7.96 -12.33 -2.29
CA SER A 49 -9.10 -13.08 -2.86
C SER A 49 -10.18 -12.16 -3.43
N GLU A 50 -10.50 -11.06 -2.76
CA GLU A 50 -11.47 -10.09 -3.26
C GLU A 50 -10.92 -9.27 -4.44
N LEU A 51 -9.63 -8.96 -4.47
CA LEU A 51 -8.97 -8.33 -5.61
C LEU A 51 -8.99 -9.25 -6.84
N VAL A 52 -8.73 -10.54 -6.66
CA VAL A 52 -8.86 -11.52 -7.76
C VAL A 52 -10.28 -11.52 -8.34
N ARG A 53 -11.32 -11.40 -7.53
CA ARG A 53 -12.71 -11.30 -8.02
C ARG A 53 -12.96 -10.04 -8.87
N LEU A 54 -12.22 -8.96 -8.64
CA LEU A 54 -12.33 -7.75 -9.46
C LEU A 54 -11.88 -7.97 -10.91
N TYR A 55 -10.93 -8.89 -11.17
CA TYR A 55 -10.56 -9.25 -12.54
C TYR A 55 -11.78 -9.77 -13.28
N ASP A 56 -12.48 -10.74 -12.71
CA ASP A 56 -13.67 -11.32 -13.32
C ASP A 56 -14.80 -10.29 -13.48
N ARG A 57 -14.90 -9.36 -12.53
CA ARG A 57 -15.89 -8.28 -12.64
C ARG A 57 -15.61 -7.36 -13.81
N PHE A 58 -14.36 -6.96 -14.06
CA PHE A 58 -14.02 -6.17 -15.22
C PHE A 58 -14.32 -6.94 -16.53
N VAL A 59 -14.02 -8.23 -16.56
CA VAL A 59 -14.42 -9.07 -17.71
C VAL A 59 -15.93 -9.05 -17.92
N ASN A 60 -16.71 -9.30 -16.84
CA ASN A 60 -18.18 -9.35 -16.91
C ASN A 60 -18.85 -8.02 -17.29
N LEU A 61 -18.15 -6.87 -17.18
CA LEU A 61 -18.64 -5.59 -17.67
C LEU A 61 -18.63 -5.51 -19.21
N TYR A 62 -17.76 -6.27 -19.87
CA TYR A 62 -17.47 -6.14 -21.29
C TYR A 62 -17.67 -7.42 -22.10
N PHE A 63 -17.60 -8.58 -21.46
CA PHE A 63 -17.76 -9.89 -22.07
C PHE A 63 -18.86 -10.67 -21.36
N SER A 64 -19.61 -11.44 -22.13
CA SER A 64 -20.72 -12.26 -21.61
C SER A 64 -20.26 -13.58 -20.96
N ASP A 65 -19.05 -14.03 -21.29
CA ASP A 65 -18.49 -15.31 -20.85
C ASP A 65 -17.02 -15.16 -20.47
N LEU A 66 -16.71 -15.45 -19.20
CA LEU A 66 -15.36 -15.41 -18.65
C LEU A 66 -14.42 -16.41 -19.35
N SER A 67 -14.90 -17.62 -19.62
CA SER A 67 -14.06 -18.67 -20.22
C SER A 67 -13.65 -18.32 -21.65
N VAL A 68 -14.55 -17.74 -22.41
CA VAL A 68 -14.26 -17.24 -23.75
C VAL A 68 -13.24 -16.11 -23.70
N TYR A 69 -13.43 -15.14 -22.81
CA TYR A 69 -12.46 -14.05 -22.66
C TYR A 69 -11.06 -14.54 -22.35
N TYR A 70 -10.90 -15.43 -21.35
CA TYR A 70 -9.57 -15.92 -20.97
C TYR A 70 -8.95 -16.78 -22.06
N GLN A 71 -9.74 -17.61 -22.75
CA GLN A 71 -9.27 -18.40 -23.90
C GLN A 71 -8.79 -17.53 -25.06
N GLU A 72 -9.52 -16.46 -25.37
CA GLU A 72 -9.11 -15.49 -26.40
C GLU A 72 -7.88 -14.70 -25.98
N ASN A 73 -7.82 -14.28 -24.71
CA ASN A 73 -6.69 -13.52 -24.16
C ASN A 73 -5.39 -14.32 -24.16
N GLU A 74 -5.44 -15.63 -23.90
CA GLU A 74 -4.28 -16.54 -23.99
C GLU A 74 -3.72 -16.66 -25.43
N GLN A 75 -4.54 -16.40 -26.44
CA GLN A 75 -4.12 -16.42 -27.83
C GLN A 75 -3.53 -15.09 -28.31
N LEU A 76 -3.63 -14.03 -27.52
CA LEU A 76 -3.04 -12.75 -27.88
C LEU A 76 -1.52 -12.82 -27.86
N PRO A 77 -0.84 -12.15 -28.80
CA PRO A 77 0.60 -11.98 -28.71
C PRO A 77 0.98 -11.35 -27.37
N ILE A 78 2.01 -11.86 -26.74
CA ILE A 78 2.50 -11.34 -25.46
C ILE A 78 2.80 -9.84 -25.50
N GLY A 79 3.25 -9.35 -26.67
CA GLY A 79 3.48 -7.92 -26.92
C GLY A 79 2.19 -7.08 -26.82
N LEU A 80 1.00 -7.62 -27.06
CA LEU A 80 -0.27 -6.94 -26.84
C LEU A 80 -0.80 -7.13 -25.43
N ALA A 81 -0.63 -8.33 -24.88
CA ALA A 81 -1.13 -8.64 -23.54
C ALA A 81 -0.32 -7.95 -22.43
N GLN A 82 0.99 -7.82 -22.58
CA GLN A 82 1.91 -7.36 -21.52
C GLN A 82 2.84 -6.22 -21.95
N GLY A 83 2.87 -5.86 -23.24
CA GLY A 83 3.76 -4.82 -23.75
C GLY A 83 3.51 -3.47 -23.11
N GLY A 84 4.57 -2.83 -22.60
CA GLY A 84 4.49 -1.58 -21.87
C GLY A 84 4.17 -1.71 -20.37
N HIS A 85 3.85 -2.93 -19.91
CA HIS A 85 3.61 -3.23 -18.48
C HIS A 85 4.71 -4.11 -17.88
N ASP A 86 5.31 -4.99 -18.67
CA ASP A 86 6.37 -5.89 -18.23
C ASP A 86 7.68 -5.56 -18.95
N SER A 87 8.75 -5.32 -18.20
CA SER A 87 10.08 -5.01 -18.72
C SER A 87 10.76 -6.18 -19.45
N ASN A 88 10.26 -7.42 -19.28
CA ASN A 88 10.72 -8.58 -20.03
C ASN A 88 10.20 -8.60 -21.48
N ILE A 89 9.21 -7.75 -21.79
CA ILE A 89 8.62 -7.67 -23.12
C ILE A 89 9.31 -6.55 -23.90
N ASP A 90 10.30 -6.94 -24.72
CA ASP A 90 11.06 -6.02 -25.55
C ASP A 90 10.25 -5.58 -26.77
N ILE A 91 9.38 -4.59 -26.57
CA ILE A 91 8.54 -3.99 -27.60
C ILE A 91 8.53 -2.47 -27.46
N SER A 92 8.73 -1.74 -28.55
CA SER A 92 8.58 -0.29 -28.57
C SER A 92 7.10 0.11 -28.64
N LYS A 93 6.81 1.36 -28.29
CA LYS A 93 5.46 1.94 -28.44
C LYS A 93 4.95 1.82 -29.88
N GLU A 94 5.81 2.09 -30.85
CA GLU A 94 5.49 2.04 -32.27
C GLU A 94 5.13 0.61 -32.70
N GLN A 95 5.93 -0.37 -32.26
CA GLN A 95 5.69 -1.79 -32.52
C GLN A 95 4.39 -2.28 -31.86
N PHE A 96 4.11 -1.84 -30.60
CA PHE A 96 2.85 -2.14 -29.93
C PHE A 96 1.64 -1.63 -30.74
N LEU A 97 1.70 -0.37 -31.19
CA LEU A 97 0.61 0.25 -31.96
C LEU A 97 0.42 -0.41 -33.34
N GLU A 98 1.51 -0.84 -33.98
CA GLU A 98 1.45 -1.57 -35.25
C GLU A 98 0.84 -2.96 -35.06
N LEU A 99 1.28 -3.69 -34.04
CA LEU A 99 0.76 -4.99 -33.67
C LEU A 99 -0.74 -4.93 -33.33
N ALA A 100 -1.18 -3.91 -32.61
CA ALA A 100 -2.59 -3.72 -32.29
C ALA A 100 -3.45 -3.54 -33.58
N ARG A 101 -2.97 -2.74 -34.54
CA ARG A 101 -3.66 -2.56 -35.85
C ARG A 101 -3.67 -3.85 -36.67
N GLU A 102 -2.58 -4.60 -36.68
CA GLU A 102 -2.52 -5.87 -37.37
C GLU A 102 -3.54 -6.86 -36.81
N TYR A 103 -3.67 -6.92 -35.51
CA TYR A 103 -4.61 -7.84 -34.85
C TYR A 103 -6.06 -7.38 -34.87
N GLU A 104 -6.36 -6.12 -35.14
CA GLU A 104 -7.74 -5.63 -35.36
C GLU A 104 -8.48 -6.43 -36.44
N THR A 105 -7.77 -6.84 -37.48
CA THR A 105 -8.35 -7.63 -38.58
C THR A 105 -8.50 -9.11 -38.25
N LYS A 106 -7.76 -9.62 -37.27
CA LYS A 106 -7.71 -11.05 -36.89
C LYS A 106 -8.60 -11.37 -35.69
N THR A 107 -8.68 -10.45 -34.77
CA THR A 107 -9.41 -10.57 -33.49
C THR A 107 -10.40 -9.42 -33.39
N PRO A 108 -11.69 -9.67 -33.68
CA PRO A 108 -12.72 -8.68 -33.42
C PRO A 108 -12.61 -8.04 -32.09
N ASP A 109 -12.81 -7.27 -31.49
CA ASP A 109 -12.74 -6.84 -30.05
C ASP A 109 -11.33 -6.72 -29.44
N ILE A 110 -10.25 -6.75 -30.22
CA ILE A 110 -8.87 -6.64 -29.68
C ILE A 110 -8.69 -5.43 -28.77
N TYR A 111 -9.24 -4.28 -29.13
CA TYR A 111 -9.14 -3.07 -28.32
C TYR A 111 -9.94 -3.17 -27.02
N ARG A 112 -11.00 -3.97 -26.98
CA ARG A 112 -11.76 -4.30 -25.77
C ARG A 112 -10.92 -5.18 -24.85
N HIS A 113 -10.24 -6.20 -25.39
CA HIS A 113 -9.32 -7.06 -24.65
C HIS A 113 -8.20 -6.25 -24.00
N ILE A 114 -7.53 -5.38 -24.76
CA ILE A 114 -6.45 -4.52 -24.25
C ILE A 114 -6.99 -3.63 -23.14
N TYR A 115 -8.16 -3.02 -23.30
CA TYR A 115 -8.75 -2.14 -22.30
C TYR A 115 -9.11 -2.87 -21.00
N VAL A 116 -9.68 -4.07 -21.08
CA VAL A 116 -9.97 -4.90 -19.90
C VAL A 116 -8.67 -5.31 -19.22
N GLY A 117 -7.64 -5.66 -19.97
CA GLY A 117 -6.29 -5.87 -19.46
C GLY A 117 -5.77 -4.66 -18.68
N ASP A 118 -5.88 -3.45 -19.23
CA ASP A 118 -5.49 -2.21 -18.55
C ASP A 118 -6.25 -2.00 -17.23
N CYS A 119 -7.56 -2.32 -17.19
CA CYS A 119 -8.35 -2.29 -15.95
C CYS A 119 -7.84 -3.33 -14.93
N GLN A 120 -7.50 -4.53 -15.39
CA GLN A 120 -6.93 -5.57 -14.53
C GLN A 120 -5.55 -5.17 -13.98
N TYR A 121 -4.75 -4.44 -14.74
CA TYR A 121 -3.47 -3.88 -14.26
C TYR A 121 -3.64 -2.86 -13.13
N LEU A 122 -4.73 -2.09 -13.08
CA LEU A 122 -5.02 -1.26 -11.89
C LEU A 122 -5.16 -2.11 -10.64
N VAL A 123 -5.85 -3.26 -10.75
CA VAL A 123 -6.02 -4.20 -9.63
C VAL A 123 -4.68 -4.81 -9.22
N SER A 124 -3.88 -5.29 -10.19
CA SER A 124 -2.53 -5.81 -9.92
C SER A 124 -1.64 -4.78 -9.24
N THR A 125 -1.78 -3.51 -9.62
CA THR A 125 -1.01 -2.43 -8.99
C THR A 125 -1.42 -2.23 -7.52
N VAL A 126 -2.70 -2.42 -7.17
CA VAL A 126 -3.13 -2.42 -5.76
C VAL A 126 -2.49 -3.57 -5.00
N GLN A 127 -2.44 -4.79 -5.57
CA GLN A 127 -1.77 -5.95 -4.96
C GLN A 127 -0.27 -5.66 -4.69
N ASN A 128 0.43 -5.11 -5.67
CA ASN A 128 1.84 -4.74 -5.54
C ASN A 128 2.06 -3.63 -4.48
N LEU A 129 1.14 -2.66 -4.38
CA LEU A 129 1.23 -1.61 -3.36
C LEU A 129 0.98 -2.16 -1.97
N LEU A 130 0.06 -3.11 -1.80
CA LEU A 130 -0.19 -3.80 -0.54
C LEU A 130 1.06 -4.55 -0.08
N GLN A 131 1.68 -5.35 -0.96
CA GLN A 131 2.95 -6.03 -0.64
C GLN A 131 4.05 -5.04 -0.25
N SER A 132 4.12 -3.90 -0.96
CA SER A 132 5.10 -2.86 -0.65
C SER A 132 4.81 -2.18 0.69
N ALA A 133 3.54 -1.95 1.04
CA ALA A 133 3.13 -1.38 2.32
C ALA A 133 3.47 -2.35 3.47
N GLU A 134 3.15 -3.64 3.32
CA GLU A 134 3.53 -4.69 4.28
C GLU A 134 5.03 -4.74 4.51
N TYR A 135 5.80 -4.73 3.42
CA TYR A 135 7.26 -4.70 3.52
C TYR A 135 7.73 -3.50 4.35
N CYS A 136 7.24 -2.30 4.05
CA CYS A 136 7.64 -1.09 4.78
C CYS A 136 7.24 -1.13 6.25
N PHE A 137 6.04 -1.63 6.55
CA PHE A 137 5.52 -1.78 7.89
C PHE A 137 6.42 -2.69 8.75
N VAL A 138 6.83 -3.84 8.23
CA VAL A 138 7.73 -4.77 8.93
C VAL A 138 9.14 -4.20 9.02
N GLN A 139 9.64 -3.60 7.95
CA GLN A 139 10.97 -2.99 7.96
C GLN A 139 11.12 -1.89 9.01
N TYR A 140 10.06 -1.14 9.31
CA TYR A 140 10.08 -0.20 10.42
C TYR A 140 10.52 -0.87 11.73
N TYR A 141 9.86 -1.97 12.12
CA TYR A 141 10.17 -2.67 13.37
C TYR A 141 11.53 -3.37 13.34
N MET A 142 11.94 -3.88 12.19
CA MET A 142 13.27 -4.48 12.05
C MET A 142 14.37 -3.44 12.16
N GLN A 143 14.20 -2.28 11.52
CA GLN A 143 15.20 -1.21 11.54
C GLN A 143 15.31 -0.57 12.90
N ILE A 144 14.20 -0.27 13.55
CA ILE A 144 14.21 0.36 14.88
C ILE A 144 14.88 -0.55 15.92
N ALA A 145 14.65 -1.87 15.85
CA ALA A 145 15.30 -2.84 16.72
C ALA A 145 16.81 -2.93 16.49
N GLY A 146 17.28 -2.65 15.27
CA GLY A 146 18.69 -2.67 14.89
C GLY A 146 19.47 -1.40 15.24
N VAL A 147 18.82 -0.32 15.65
CA VAL A 147 19.49 0.97 15.93
C VAL A 147 20.52 0.83 17.05
N LYS A 148 21.77 1.19 16.75
CA LYS A 148 22.88 1.19 17.70
C LYS A 148 23.03 2.58 18.30
N PHE A 149 22.81 2.69 19.62
CA PHE A 149 22.94 3.96 20.34
C PHE A 149 24.39 4.33 20.57
N ARG A 150 24.80 5.47 20.03
CA ARG A 150 25.97 6.21 20.49
C ARG A 150 25.42 7.26 21.49
N HIS A 151 25.91 7.20 22.74
CA HIS A 151 25.39 7.93 23.93
C HIS A 151 25.12 9.42 23.68
N TRP A 152 23.88 9.77 23.49
CA TRP A 152 23.42 11.16 23.55
C TRP A 152 22.23 11.21 24.50
N ARG A 153 22.39 11.95 25.61
CA ARG A 153 21.29 12.25 26.53
C ARG A 153 20.62 13.54 26.09
N LEU A 154 19.31 13.49 25.87
CA LEU A 154 18.44 14.65 25.74
C LEU A 154 17.52 14.65 26.98
N GLY A 155 17.90 15.35 28.06
CA GLY A 155 17.19 15.26 29.33
C GLY A 155 17.19 13.83 29.85
N ASP A 156 16.01 13.31 30.19
CA ASP A 156 15.83 11.93 30.67
C ASP A 156 15.75 10.87 29.58
N HIS A 157 15.81 11.27 28.30
CA HIS A 157 15.74 10.36 27.15
C HIS A 157 17.10 10.17 26.49
N ILE A 158 17.37 8.96 26.05
CA ILE A 158 18.50 8.66 25.19
C ILE A 158 17.97 8.64 23.78
N ALA A 159 18.51 9.51 22.90
CA ALA A 159 18.11 9.57 21.50
C ALA A 159 19.30 9.27 20.58
N CYS A 160 19.03 8.61 19.46
CA CYS A 160 19.97 8.35 18.38
C CYS A 160 19.54 9.06 17.11
N MET A 161 20.45 9.83 16.54
CA MET A 161 20.36 10.35 15.17
C MET A 161 21.43 9.62 14.36
N SER A 162 21.00 8.70 13.51
CA SER A 162 21.89 7.88 12.69
C SER A 162 21.24 7.58 11.34
N ASN A 163 21.99 6.97 10.45
CA ASN A 163 21.42 6.51 9.17
C ASN A 163 20.27 5.52 9.40
N GLU A 164 20.34 4.70 10.44
CA GLU A 164 19.26 3.77 10.79
C GLU A 164 17.99 4.54 11.23
N ALA A 165 18.11 5.65 11.96
CA ALA A 165 16.96 6.49 12.30
C ALA A 165 16.33 7.13 11.06
N PHE A 166 17.13 7.57 10.09
CA PHE A 166 16.62 8.02 8.79
C PHE A 166 15.92 6.90 8.04
N ASN A 167 16.50 5.70 7.99
CA ASN A 167 15.87 4.54 7.36
C ASN A 167 14.53 4.18 8.02
N THR A 168 14.47 4.25 9.35
CA THR A 168 13.25 3.98 10.11
C THR A 168 12.14 4.97 9.72
N THR A 169 12.46 6.28 9.65
CA THR A 169 11.51 7.30 9.17
C THR A 169 11.07 7.05 7.73
N PHE A 170 12.02 6.74 6.85
CA PHE A 170 11.75 6.44 5.44
C PHE A 170 10.72 5.29 5.28
N PHE A 171 10.82 4.23 6.07
CA PHE A 171 9.87 3.13 5.99
C PHE A 171 8.47 3.53 6.45
N VAL A 172 8.35 4.34 7.50
CA VAL A 172 7.05 4.86 7.95
C VAL A 172 6.43 5.78 6.87
N GLU A 173 7.19 6.73 6.36
CA GLU A 173 6.72 7.66 5.31
C GLU A 173 6.32 6.91 4.04
N THR A 174 7.10 5.91 3.66
CA THR A 174 6.80 5.06 2.50
C THR A 174 5.55 4.24 2.74
N PHE A 175 5.35 3.67 3.92
CA PHE A 175 4.12 2.96 4.29
C PHE A 175 2.89 3.86 4.06
N PHE A 176 2.84 5.05 4.64
CA PHE A 176 1.73 5.99 4.45
C PHE A 176 1.55 6.41 2.98
N THR A 177 2.65 6.59 2.25
CA THR A 177 2.61 6.90 0.81
C THR A 177 1.98 5.76 0.01
N LYS A 178 2.29 4.50 0.35
CA LYS A 178 1.68 3.33 -0.30
C LYS A 178 0.19 3.22 0.03
N LEU A 179 -0.21 3.43 1.29
CA LEU A 179 -1.62 3.47 1.66
C LEU A 179 -2.40 4.54 0.88
N ALA A 180 -1.87 5.76 0.78
CA ALA A 180 -2.48 6.82 -0.01
C ALA A 180 -2.58 6.46 -1.50
N SER A 181 -1.57 5.80 -2.06
CA SER A 181 -1.58 5.33 -3.45
C SER A 181 -2.65 4.25 -3.68
N ILE A 182 -2.87 3.37 -2.70
CA ILE A 182 -3.97 2.38 -2.75
C ILE A 182 -5.32 3.10 -2.80
N LEU A 183 -5.52 4.13 -1.96
CA LEU A 183 -6.75 4.94 -1.98
C LEU A 183 -7.00 5.56 -3.36
N ASP A 184 -5.97 6.16 -3.95
CA ASP A 184 -6.06 6.80 -5.26
C ASP A 184 -6.38 5.78 -6.38
N LEU A 185 -5.78 4.57 -6.33
CA LEU A 185 -6.06 3.51 -7.30
C LEU A 185 -7.47 2.92 -7.12
N MET A 186 -7.93 2.74 -5.89
CA MET A 186 -9.29 2.24 -5.65
C MET A 186 -10.34 3.22 -6.17
N VAL A 187 -10.12 4.54 -6.08
CA VAL A 187 -10.98 5.54 -6.75
C VAL A 187 -11.02 5.30 -8.26
N LYS A 188 -9.87 5.05 -8.89
CA LYS A 188 -9.79 4.80 -10.34
C LYS A 188 -10.51 3.52 -10.72
N ILE A 189 -10.30 2.43 -10.00
CA ILE A 189 -10.97 1.14 -10.23
C ILE A 189 -12.48 1.33 -10.19
N ILE A 190 -13.01 1.97 -9.15
CA ILE A 190 -14.46 2.19 -8.99
C ILE A 190 -14.99 3.10 -10.09
N TYR A 191 -14.26 4.17 -10.43
CA TYR A 191 -14.67 5.06 -11.49
C TYR A 191 -14.82 4.34 -12.84
N GLU A 192 -13.88 3.45 -13.21
CA GLU A 192 -13.98 2.65 -14.44
C GLU A 192 -15.14 1.64 -14.37
N MET A 193 -15.46 1.11 -13.21
CA MET A 193 -16.59 0.21 -13.02
C MET A 193 -17.95 0.95 -13.11
N GLU A 194 -18.03 2.16 -12.56
CA GLU A 194 -19.25 2.98 -12.58
C GLU A 194 -19.50 3.66 -13.95
N ASN A 195 -18.47 3.77 -14.79
CA ASN A 195 -18.52 4.48 -16.06
C ASN A 195 -17.98 3.60 -17.21
N PRO A 196 -18.57 2.42 -17.48
CA PRO A 196 -18.06 1.53 -18.50
C PRO A 196 -18.07 2.16 -19.88
N VAL A 197 -17.02 1.86 -20.66
CA VAL A 197 -16.90 2.30 -22.06
C VAL A 197 -17.89 1.52 -22.92
N SER A 198 -18.63 2.20 -23.78
CA SER A 198 -19.68 1.57 -24.61
C SER A 198 -19.19 1.03 -25.96
N SER A 199 -18.03 1.45 -26.45
CA SER A 199 -17.48 1.02 -27.74
C SER A 199 -15.96 1.16 -27.79
N PHE A 200 -15.33 0.31 -28.61
CA PHE A 200 -13.88 0.20 -28.74
C PHE A 200 -13.43 0.29 -30.21
N PRO A 201 -13.63 1.44 -30.88
CA PRO A 201 -13.22 1.60 -32.28
C PRO A 201 -11.70 1.73 -32.45
N SER A 202 -10.97 1.93 -31.36
CA SER A 202 -9.51 2.03 -31.29
C SER A 202 -9.06 1.78 -29.85
N LEU A 203 -7.75 1.86 -29.57
CA LEU A 203 -7.22 1.82 -28.21
C LEU A 203 -7.90 2.88 -27.34
N ALA A 204 -8.67 2.43 -26.36
CA ALA A 204 -9.36 3.30 -25.42
C ALA A 204 -8.44 3.61 -24.24
N LYS A 205 -8.37 4.89 -23.88
CA LYS A 205 -7.68 5.34 -22.67
C LYS A 205 -8.59 5.15 -21.47
N LEU A 206 -8.07 4.66 -20.35
CA LEU A 206 -8.79 4.67 -19.09
C LEU A 206 -9.20 6.12 -18.76
N LYS A 207 -10.48 6.36 -18.51
CA LYS A 207 -11.00 7.71 -18.16
C LYS A 207 -10.37 8.22 -16.88
N SER A 208 -10.11 7.31 -15.96
CA SER A 208 -9.46 7.55 -14.67
C SER A 208 -7.95 7.85 -14.76
N SER A 209 -7.31 7.70 -15.93
CA SER A 209 -5.90 8.06 -16.11
C SER A 209 -5.66 9.57 -16.08
N ASP A 210 -6.69 10.35 -16.36
CA ASP A 210 -6.64 11.79 -16.17
C ASP A 210 -6.91 12.12 -14.69
N LYS A 211 -6.30 13.18 -14.19
CA LYS A 211 -6.24 13.57 -12.78
C LYS A 211 -7.58 13.41 -12.02
N LEU A 212 -7.75 12.28 -11.32
CA LEU A 212 -8.83 12.10 -10.36
C LEU A 212 -8.49 12.66 -8.95
N TRP A 213 -7.56 13.60 -8.85
CA TRP A 213 -7.26 14.32 -7.61
C TRP A 213 -8.53 15.01 -7.10
N GLY A 214 -8.99 14.60 -5.92
CA GLY A 214 -10.25 15.06 -5.37
C GLY A 214 -11.51 14.40 -5.96
N ALA A 215 -11.37 13.50 -6.92
CA ALA A 215 -12.49 12.79 -7.55
C ALA A 215 -13.11 11.70 -6.68
N ARG A 216 -12.53 11.41 -5.51
CA ARG A 216 -13.13 10.56 -4.49
C ARG A 216 -14.60 10.90 -4.24
N LYS A 217 -14.95 12.19 -4.32
CA LYS A 217 -16.34 12.69 -4.18
C LYS A 217 -17.22 12.45 -5.42
N GLN A 218 -16.66 12.00 -6.54
CA GLN A 218 -17.39 11.77 -7.79
C GLN A 218 -17.83 10.32 -7.98
N ILE A 219 -17.39 9.41 -7.12
CA ILE A 219 -17.81 8.01 -7.13
C ILE A 219 -19.02 7.81 -6.20
N ASN A 220 -19.93 6.90 -6.58
CA ASN A 220 -21.15 6.63 -5.81
C ASN A 220 -20.88 6.04 -4.43
N LEU A 221 -19.71 5.42 -4.23
CA LEU A 221 -19.30 4.86 -2.94
C LEU A 221 -18.79 5.90 -1.94
N TYR A 222 -18.64 7.16 -2.34
CA TYR A 222 -18.16 8.19 -1.42
C TYR A 222 -19.05 8.33 -0.19
N GLY A 223 -18.43 8.38 0.99
CA GLY A 223 -19.12 8.48 2.28
C GLY A 223 -19.67 7.15 2.82
N LEU A 224 -19.45 6.03 2.11
CA LEU A 224 -19.90 4.71 2.59
C LEU A 224 -19.17 4.35 3.89
N LYS A 225 -19.97 4.13 4.96
CA LYS A 225 -19.47 3.85 6.30
C LYS A 225 -18.63 2.57 6.36
N ASP A 226 -17.64 2.55 7.22
CA ASP A 226 -16.72 1.44 7.48
C ASP A 226 -15.88 1.01 6.26
N THR A 227 -15.83 1.85 5.21
CA THR A 227 -14.99 1.64 4.01
C THR A 227 -13.85 2.64 3.92
N ILE A 228 -12.96 2.45 2.93
CA ILE A 228 -11.92 3.43 2.62
C ILE A 228 -12.46 4.74 2.00
N PHE A 229 -13.76 4.83 1.75
CA PHE A 229 -14.43 6.02 1.21
C PHE A 229 -15.20 6.82 2.27
N GLU A 230 -15.23 6.35 3.51
CA GLU A 230 -15.72 7.13 4.64
C GLU A 230 -14.80 8.32 4.92
N GLU A 231 -15.37 9.48 5.26
CA GLU A 231 -14.58 10.59 5.80
C GLU A 231 -14.29 10.32 7.28
N CYS A 232 -13.03 10.01 7.59
CA CYS A 232 -12.60 9.70 8.96
C CYS A 232 -11.15 10.14 9.21
N ASP A 233 -10.80 10.25 10.48
CA ASP A 233 -9.49 10.74 10.92
C ASP A 233 -8.35 9.85 10.43
N LEU A 234 -8.54 8.54 10.35
CA LEU A 234 -7.54 7.62 9.81
C LEU A 234 -7.12 8.00 8.38
N LEU A 235 -8.09 8.21 7.50
CA LEU A 235 -7.80 8.50 6.10
C LEU A 235 -7.25 9.91 5.91
N ASN A 236 -7.71 10.87 6.72
CA ASN A 236 -7.12 12.20 6.77
C ASN A 236 -5.66 12.13 7.21
N MET A 237 -5.33 11.31 8.21
CA MET A 237 -3.96 11.09 8.69
C MET A 237 -3.08 10.47 7.60
N VAL A 238 -3.56 9.45 6.89
CA VAL A 238 -2.84 8.84 5.77
C VAL A 238 -2.46 9.89 4.72
N TYR A 239 -3.42 10.71 4.28
CA TYR A 239 -3.14 11.76 3.32
C TYR A 239 -2.26 12.88 3.89
N SER A 240 -2.42 13.22 5.16
CA SER A 240 -1.65 14.29 5.80
C SER A 240 -0.15 13.94 5.86
N ILE A 241 0.18 12.73 6.32
CA ILE A 241 1.57 12.23 6.33
C ILE A 241 2.13 12.09 4.91
N ARG A 242 1.35 11.50 3.99
CA ARG A 242 1.79 11.37 2.59
C ARG A 242 2.10 12.73 1.98
N ASN A 243 1.24 13.72 2.20
CA ASN A 243 1.46 15.05 1.64
C ASN A 243 2.69 15.72 2.25
N GLU A 244 2.94 15.52 3.55
CA GLU A 244 4.16 16.02 4.18
C GLU A 244 5.40 15.34 3.60
N ALA A 245 5.42 14.01 3.52
CA ALA A 245 6.55 13.26 2.95
C ALA A 245 6.84 13.64 1.48
N VAL A 246 5.80 13.76 0.64
CA VAL A 246 5.96 13.99 -0.80
C VAL A 246 6.30 15.45 -1.13
N HIS A 247 5.67 16.41 -0.44
CA HIS A 247 5.80 17.83 -0.79
C HIS A 247 6.81 18.57 0.06
N ASN A 248 7.13 18.06 1.26
CA ASN A 248 7.95 18.76 2.25
C ASN A 248 9.16 17.94 2.70
N GLY A 249 9.23 16.67 2.31
CA GLY A 249 10.34 15.75 2.55
C GLY A 249 10.18 14.89 3.79
N THR A 250 9.79 15.43 4.91
CA THR A 250 9.59 14.67 6.17
C THR A 250 8.84 15.51 7.20
N TRP A 251 8.19 14.85 8.18
CA TRP A 251 7.56 15.55 9.31
C TRP A 251 8.54 15.94 10.41
N GLU A 252 9.74 15.33 10.47
CA GLU A 252 10.76 15.67 11.45
C GLU A 252 12.09 16.00 10.78
N PHE A 253 12.56 17.25 10.97
CA PHE A 253 13.81 17.73 10.35
C PHE A 253 15.05 16.91 10.73
N ARG A 254 15.07 16.35 11.94
CA ARG A 254 16.14 15.47 12.44
C ARG A 254 15.54 14.21 13.03
N PRO A 255 15.23 13.21 12.20
CA PRO A 255 14.67 11.95 12.68
C PRO A 255 15.48 11.31 13.80
N LYS A 256 14.80 10.85 14.83
CA LYS A 256 15.42 10.28 16.02
C LYS A 256 14.71 9.00 16.45
N VAL A 257 15.50 8.05 16.90
CA VAL A 257 14.99 6.92 17.68
C VAL A 257 15.34 7.16 19.14
N PHE A 258 14.35 7.04 19.99
CA PHE A 258 14.49 7.14 21.43
C PHE A 258 14.64 5.75 22.04
N LEU A 259 15.34 5.69 23.17
CA LEU A 259 15.58 4.47 23.94
C LEU A 259 15.09 4.66 25.36
N ALA A 260 14.27 3.73 25.84
CA ALA A 260 14.01 3.52 27.24
C ALA A 260 14.82 2.32 27.74
N ALA A 261 15.48 2.49 28.89
CA ALA A 261 16.27 1.44 29.53
C ALA A 261 15.86 1.30 31.01
N ALA A 262 15.76 0.06 31.47
CA ALA A 262 15.60 -0.29 32.87
C ALA A 262 16.74 -1.25 33.24
N ASP A 263 17.40 -1.01 34.37
CA ASP A 263 18.53 -1.81 34.88
C ASP A 263 19.64 -2.05 33.86
N ASN A 264 19.95 -1.03 33.04
CA ASN A 264 20.89 -1.09 31.91
C ASN A 264 20.48 -2.05 30.74
N VAL A 265 19.25 -2.52 30.74
CA VAL A 265 18.68 -3.30 29.64
C VAL A 265 17.73 -2.40 28.84
N THR A 266 17.84 -2.45 27.50
CA THR A 266 16.89 -1.75 26.62
C THR A 266 15.54 -2.45 26.74
N VAL A 267 14.53 -1.69 27.18
CA VAL A 267 13.15 -2.17 27.31
C VAL A 267 12.27 -1.70 26.16
N GLU A 268 12.67 -0.62 25.49
CA GLU A 268 11.90 -0.07 24.37
C GLU A 268 12.79 0.78 23.44
N ARG A 269 12.50 0.74 22.15
CA ARG A 269 12.96 1.71 21.13
C ARG A 269 11.77 2.25 20.39
N TYR A 270 11.67 3.57 20.26
CA TYR A 270 10.52 4.19 19.63
C TYR A 270 10.89 5.47 18.89
N MET A 271 10.04 5.86 17.97
CA MET A 271 10.01 7.21 17.38
C MET A 271 8.78 7.95 17.89
N LEU A 272 8.87 9.26 18.00
CA LEU A 272 7.70 10.08 18.29
C LEU A 272 6.91 10.32 16.99
N PHE A 273 5.60 10.23 17.11
CA PHE A 273 4.66 10.58 16.08
C PHE A 273 4.22 12.03 16.29
N PRO A 274 4.04 12.83 15.21
CA PRO A 274 3.60 14.21 15.37
C PRO A 274 2.16 14.28 15.91
N ASP A 275 1.82 15.41 16.52
CA ASP A 275 0.49 15.67 17.05
C ASP A 275 -0.51 15.86 15.89
N PHE A 276 -1.75 15.41 16.07
CA PHE A 276 -2.82 15.49 15.09
C PHE A 276 -4.07 16.16 15.65
N GLU A 277 -4.76 16.91 14.82
CA GLU A 277 -6.08 17.50 15.07
C GLU A 277 -7.05 17.05 13.99
N ASN A 278 -8.08 16.29 14.35
CA ASN A 278 -9.09 15.75 13.41
C ASN A 278 -8.46 15.01 12.19
N GLY A 279 -7.46 14.18 12.45
CA GLY A 279 -6.74 13.44 11.42
C GLY A 279 -5.76 14.26 10.57
N HIS A 280 -5.54 15.52 10.86
CA HIS A 280 -4.57 16.37 10.18
C HIS A 280 -3.39 16.69 11.08
N LEU A 281 -2.20 16.80 10.50
CA LEU A 281 -1.02 17.24 11.25
C LEU A 281 -1.27 18.59 11.94
N ALA A 282 -1.10 18.64 13.25
CA ALA A 282 -1.15 19.87 14.02
C ALA A 282 0.07 20.73 13.66
N THR A 283 -0.13 21.78 12.89
CA THR A 283 0.95 22.62 12.36
C THR A 283 0.79 24.08 12.69
N ALA A 284 1.91 24.77 12.89
CA ALA A 284 1.96 26.22 12.91
C ALA A 284 2.53 26.77 11.60
N LYS A 285 2.58 28.10 11.49
CA LYS A 285 3.21 28.77 10.35
C LYS A 285 4.60 28.19 10.05
N ASN A 286 4.94 28.09 8.74
CA ASN A 286 6.20 27.54 8.27
C ASN A 286 6.40 26.05 8.60
N ARG A 287 5.30 25.28 8.63
CA ARG A 287 5.31 23.81 8.74
C ARG A 287 6.02 23.29 10.00
N ARG A 288 5.78 23.92 11.13
CA ARG A 288 6.25 23.42 12.40
C ARG A 288 5.30 22.33 12.87
N HIS A 289 5.82 21.14 13.08
CA HIS A 289 5.12 20.02 13.69
C HIS A 289 5.45 19.97 15.19
N PHE A 290 4.51 19.46 15.96
CA PHE A 290 4.61 19.37 17.41
C PHE A 290 4.56 17.90 17.84
N PHE A 291 5.13 17.61 19.02
CA PHE A 291 5.21 16.26 19.58
C PHE A 291 4.87 16.33 21.09
N SER A 292 3.91 17.19 21.43
CA SER A 292 3.57 17.48 22.83
C SER A 292 2.79 16.36 23.51
N GLU A 293 2.10 15.53 22.72
CA GLU A 293 1.33 14.40 23.23
C GLU A 293 2.19 13.17 23.52
N GLY A 294 3.45 13.16 23.06
CA GLY A 294 4.38 12.06 23.30
C GLY A 294 3.95 10.73 22.69
N ILE A 295 3.09 10.77 21.66
CA ILE A 295 2.60 9.58 20.95
C ILE A 295 3.78 8.90 20.26
N LYS A 296 3.85 7.59 20.34
CA LYS A 296 4.90 6.81 19.69
C LYS A 296 4.38 6.21 18.38
N VAL A 297 5.21 6.24 17.34
CA VAL A 297 4.92 5.55 16.08
C VAL A 297 4.61 4.07 16.32
N ASN A 298 5.33 3.44 17.24
CA ASN A 298 5.14 2.05 17.65
C ASN A 298 3.69 1.74 18.07
N ASP A 299 3.05 2.68 18.78
CA ASP A 299 1.72 2.48 19.33
C ASP A 299 0.60 2.72 18.32
N VAL A 300 0.85 3.61 17.34
CA VAL A 300 -0.18 3.99 16.36
C VAL A 300 -0.10 3.21 15.06
N LEU A 301 1.06 2.69 14.68
CA LEU A 301 1.26 2.10 13.37
C LEU A 301 0.45 0.80 13.19
N VAL A 302 0.38 -0.06 14.22
CA VAL A 302 -0.40 -1.32 14.20
C VAL A 302 -1.91 -1.06 14.11
N PRO A 303 -2.52 -0.20 14.96
CA PRO A 303 -3.92 0.18 14.80
C PRO A 303 -4.25 0.75 13.43
N ILE A 304 -3.40 1.65 12.89
CA ILE A 304 -3.58 2.25 11.55
C ILE A 304 -3.57 1.18 10.47
N HIS A 305 -2.58 0.28 10.50
CA HIS A 305 -2.48 -0.84 9.58
C HIS A 305 -3.76 -1.68 9.62
N ASN A 306 -4.13 -2.18 10.79
CA ASN A 306 -5.27 -3.06 10.95
C ASN A 306 -6.58 -2.41 10.49
N GLU A 307 -6.84 -1.18 10.90
CA GLU A 307 -8.06 -0.46 10.53
C GLU A 307 -8.12 -0.17 9.03
N PHE A 308 -7.00 0.23 8.42
CA PHE A 308 -6.94 0.48 6.97
C PHE A 308 -7.26 -0.77 6.17
N TYR A 309 -6.67 -1.92 6.55
CA TYR A 309 -6.88 -3.19 5.86
C TYR A 309 -8.29 -3.74 6.04
N GLN A 310 -8.88 -3.59 7.22
CA GLN A 310 -10.28 -3.96 7.45
C GLN A 310 -11.23 -3.11 6.60
N ARG A 311 -11.00 -1.80 6.51
CA ARG A 311 -11.80 -0.89 5.67
C ARG A 311 -11.63 -1.20 4.18
N LEU A 312 -10.42 -1.54 3.75
CA LEU A 312 -10.16 -1.96 2.37
C LEU A 312 -10.90 -3.27 2.06
N LEU A 313 -10.82 -4.27 2.95
CA LEU A 313 -11.54 -5.53 2.79
C LEU A 313 -13.07 -5.29 2.70
N ALA A 314 -13.62 -4.51 3.61
CA ALA A 314 -15.04 -4.15 3.58
C ALA A 314 -15.44 -3.47 2.27
N THR A 315 -14.57 -2.58 1.75
CA THR A 315 -14.78 -1.92 0.45
C THR A 315 -14.83 -2.93 -0.68
N LEU A 316 -13.85 -3.82 -0.76
CA LEU A 316 -13.75 -4.83 -1.82
C LEU A 316 -14.92 -5.81 -1.77
N GLN A 317 -15.31 -6.27 -0.57
CA GLN A 317 -16.47 -7.13 -0.37
C GLN A 317 -17.77 -6.43 -0.79
N TYR A 318 -17.92 -5.14 -0.48
CA TYR A 318 -19.07 -4.37 -0.92
C TYR A 318 -19.12 -4.27 -2.45
N ILE A 319 -18.01 -3.85 -3.08
CA ILE A 319 -17.91 -3.74 -4.53
C ILE A 319 -18.26 -5.08 -5.19
N ASN A 320 -17.74 -6.19 -4.70
CA ASN A 320 -17.95 -7.50 -5.31
C ASN A 320 -19.38 -8.05 -5.14
N ARG A 321 -20.17 -7.54 -4.21
CA ARG A 321 -21.57 -7.97 -3.96
C ARG A 321 -22.61 -7.12 -4.67
N VAL A 322 -22.32 -5.85 -4.87
CA VAL A 322 -23.29 -4.90 -5.42
C VAL A 322 -23.14 -4.80 -6.93
N LYS A 323 -24.25 -4.73 -7.67
CA LYS A 323 -24.20 -4.29 -9.07
C LYS A 323 -23.95 -2.79 -9.07
N ILE A 324 -22.72 -2.42 -9.40
CA ILE A 324 -22.32 -1.03 -9.63
C ILE A 324 -22.77 -0.64 -11.02
#